data_64d85a6d0c0ef4709693919d223da6d0
#
_entry.id   64d85a6d0c0ef4709693919d223da6d0
#
_cell.length_a   1.000
_cell.length_b   1.000
_cell.length_c   1.000
_cell.angle_alpha   90.00
_cell.angle_beta   90.00
_cell.angle_gamma   90.00
#
_symmetry.space_group_name_H-M   'P 1'
#
loop_
_entity.id
_entity.type
_entity.pdbx_description
1 polymer ?
#
loop_
_entity_poly.entity_id
_entity_poly.type
_entity_poly.pdbx_seq_one_letter_code
_entity_poly.pdbx_strand_id
1 'polypeptide(L)'
;HALTGDSHVVGPQDALHPTAGWWPGMVGPDCPIDTNRWFVICTNTLGGCRGTTGPSSLHPDGHYWGARFPAISIRDMVRAEAQLANILGIRRFAAVIGGSMGGARTLEWMMMYPQRVASAGVLAVGPCASADQIGWQTTQILAITSDPAWQQGGYHGTGREPTMGLGIARRIAHLSYRSEQELERRFANRPAPGEDPIGEDLSMQGRYAVQSYLDHQASKLISRFDACCYVCLLYTSPSPRD
;
A
#
# COMPACT_ATOMS: atom_id res chain seq x y z
N HIS A 1 -1.82 8.58 0.93
CA HIS A 1 -2.43 7.25 1.01
C HIS A 1 -1.52 6.23 1.70
N ALA A 2 -2.08 5.10 2.19
CA ALA A 2 -1.35 3.98 2.75
C ALA A 2 -0.56 3.24 1.65
N LEU A 3 0.34 2.30 2.03
CA LEU A 3 1.26 1.59 1.13
C LEU A 3 0.60 1.08 -0.16
N THR A 4 -0.53 0.41 -0.05
CA THR A 4 -1.25 -0.15 -1.21
C THR A 4 -2.41 0.73 -1.71
N GLY A 5 -2.48 1.98 -1.27
CA GLY A 5 -3.40 2.97 -1.82
C GLY A 5 -2.90 3.60 -3.12
N ASP A 6 -3.64 4.57 -3.60
CA ASP A 6 -3.30 5.39 -4.76
C ASP A 6 -3.87 6.82 -4.58
N SER A 7 -3.73 7.66 -5.60
CA SER A 7 -4.23 9.03 -5.61
C SER A 7 -5.76 9.14 -5.68
N HIS A 8 -6.48 8.04 -5.94
CA HIS A 8 -7.93 8.04 -6.07
C HIS A 8 -8.62 8.08 -4.71
N VAL A 9 -8.77 9.28 -4.16
CA VAL A 9 -9.34 9.49 -2.81
C VAL A 9 -10.85 9.30 -2.80
N VAL A 10 -11.55 9.84 -3.79
CA VAL A 10 -13.01 9.81 -3.93
C VAL A 10 -13.40 9.59 -5.38
N GLY A 11 -14.60 9.08 -5.59
CA GLY A 11 -15.16 8.80 -6.91
C GLY A 11 -15.44 7.32 -7.13
N PRO A 12 -16.25 6.99 -8.15
CA PRO A 12 -16.52 5.61 -8.52
C PRO A 12 -15.32 4.93 -9.16
N GLN A 13 -15.37 3.62 -9.26
CA GLN A 13 -14.46 2.86 -10.11
C GLN A 13 -14.62 3.28 -11.58
N ASP A 14 -13.52 3.46 -12.30
CA ASP A 14 -13.49 3.78 -13.74
C ASP A 14 -12.29 3.10 -14.45
N ALA A 15 -12.09 3.44 -15.73
CA ALA A 15 -11.02 2.85 -16.54
C ALA A 15 -9.60 3.16 -16.03
N LEU A 16 -9.41 4.30 -15.37
CA LEU A 16 -8.12 4.72 -14.80
C LEU A 16 -7.96 4.26 -13.34
N HIS A 17 -9.07 4.04 -12.66
CA HIS A 17 -9.15 3.71 -11.24
C HIS A 17 -9.93 2.41 -11.05
N PRO A 18 -9.25 1.25 -10.95
CA PRO A 18 -9.88 -0.06 -10.87
C PRO A 18 -10.60 -0.34 -9.54
N THR A 19 -10.54 0.59 -8.60
CA THR A 19 -11.27 0.56 -7.34
C THR A 19 -11.89 1.91 -7.07
N ALA A 20 -13.04 1.94 -6.39
CA ALA A 20 -13.61 3.18 -5.89
C ALA A 20 -12.64 3.91 -4.94
N GLY A 21 -12.81 5.22 -4.84
CA GLY A 21 -12.00 6.05 -3.95
C GLY A 21 -11.98 5.52 -2.52
N TRP A 22 -10.83 5.63 -1.88
CA TRP A 22 -10.59 4.98 -0.58
C TRP A 22 -11.06 5.81 0.63
N TRP A 23 -11.47 7.06 0.44
CA TRP A 23 -11.93 7.93 1.53
C TRP A 23 -13.27 8.62 1.25
N PRO A 24 -14.30 7.87 0.86
CA PRO A 24 -15.62 8.44 0.58
C PRO A 24 -16.19 9.09 1.85
N GLY A 25 -16.89 10.21 1.69
CA GLY A 25 -17.51 10.96 2.80
C GLY A 25 -16.55 11.81 3.62
N MET A 26 -15.22 11.73 3.38
CA MET A 26 -14.25 12.60 4.04
C MET A 26 -13.84 13.78 3.18
N VAL A 27 -13.76 13.61 1.87
CA VAL A 27 -13.33 14.63 0.91
C VAL A 27 -14.44 14.86 -0.10
N GLY A 28 -14.83 16.11 -0.30
CA GLY A 28 -15.88 16.49 -1.24
C GLY A 28 -16.58 17.78 -0.80
N PRO A 29 -17.55 18.29 -1.59
CA PRO A 29 -18.39 19.40 -1.16
C PRO A 29 -19.12 19.06 0.14
N ASP A 30 -19.09 19.97 1.10
CA ASP A 30 -19.72 19.86 2.42
C ASP A 30 -19.24 18.68 3.28
N CYS A 31 -18.16 18.00 2.88
CA CYS A 31 -17.48 16.96 3.67
C CYS A 31 -16.52 17.58 4.69
N PRO A 32 -16.00 16.81 5.68
CA PRO A 32 -14.99 17.30 6.63
C PRO A 32 -13.78 17.98 5.98
N ILE A 33 -13.35 17.50 4.82
CA ILE A 33 -12.38 18.15 3.94
C ILE A 33 -13.16 18.70 2.75
N ASP A 34 -13.72 19.89 2.96
CA ASP A 34 -14.66 20.54 2.05
C ASP A 34 -13.95 21.12 0.82
N THR A 35 -14.22 20.56 -0.35
CA THR A 35 -13.62 21.00 -1.62
C THR A 35 -14.22 22.30 -2.16
N ASN A 36 -15.31 22.84 -1.57
CA ASN A 36 -15.76 24.20 -1.84
C ASN A 36 -14.81 25.25 -1.25
N ARG A 37 -14.01 24.87 -0.24
CA ARG A 37 -13.11 25.74 0.52
C ARG A 37 -11.63 25.46 0.26
N TRP A 38 -11.29 24.20 -0.05
CA TRP A 38 -9.90 23.74 -0.13
C TRP A 38 -9.59 23.12 -1.48
N PHE A 39 -8.44 23.51 -2.04
CA PHE A 39 -7.83 22.76 -3.14
C PHE A 39 -7.16 21.52 -2.55
N VAL A 40 -7.75 20.36 -2.81
CA VAL A 40 -7.29 19.07 -2.26
C VAL A 40 -6.50 18.31 -3.31
N ILE A 41 -5.32 17.84 -2.94
CA ILE A 41 -4.49 16.98 -3.79
C ILE A 41 -4.12 15.70 -3.05
N CYS A 42 -4.02 14.60 -3.78
CA CYS A 42 -3.45 13.34 -3.31
C CYS A 42 -2.49 12.82 -4.37
N THR A 43 -1.24 12.63 -3.99
CA THR A 43 -0.20 12.14 -4.88
C THR A 43 -0.11 10.64 -4.83
N ASN A 44 0.22 9.99 -5.96
CA ASN A 44 0.74 8.64 -5.93
C ASN A 44 2.16 8.64 -5.31
N THR A 45 2.49 7.57 -4.62
CA THR A 45 3.76 7.46 -3.90
C THR A 45 4.86 6.97 -4.83
N LEU A 46 6.00 7.68 -4.87
CA LEU A 46 7.21 7.24 -5.58
C LEU A 46 7.57 5.80 -5.15
N GLY A 47 7.92 4.96 -6.10
CA GLY A 47 8.13 3.52 -5.87
C GLY A 47 6.85 2.66 -5.98
N GLY A 48 5.68 3.29 -6.09
CA GLY A 48 4.41 2.62 -6.37
C GLY A 48 4.25 2.20 -7.83
N CYS A 49 3.15 1.49 -8.13
CA CYS A 49 2.91 0.92 -9.46
C CYS A 49 1.87 1.66 -10.31
N ARG A 50 1.36 2.81 -9.84
CA ARG A 50 0.32 3.57 -10.56
C ARG A 50 0.59 5.05 -10.53
N GLY A 51 0.54 5.69 -11.72
CA GLY A 51 0.62 7.15 -11.86
C GLY A 51 1.90 7.79 -11.26
N THR A 52 2.96 7.01 -11.08
CA THR A 52 4.23 7.42 -10.53
C THR A 52 5.35 6.52 -11.06
N THR A 53 6.60 6.92 -10.86
CA THR A 53 7.76 6.09 -11.22
C THR A 53 8.03 5.08 -10.10
N GLY A 54 8.20 3.82 -10.47
CA GLY A 54 8.50 2.72 -9.57
C GLY A 54 9.11 1.52 -10.31
N PRO A 55 9.33 0.40 -9.62
CA PRO A 55 9.89 -0.81 -10.21
C PRO A 55 9.18 -1.31 -11.48
N SER A 56 7.85 -1.14 -11.57
CA SER A 56 7.07 -1.53 -12.75
C SER A 56 7.09 -0.51 -13.89
N SER A 57 7.81 0.60 -13.75
CA SER A 57 7.99 1.58 -14.82
C SER A 57 9.10 1.19 -15.79
N LEU A 58 9.03 1.69 -17.04
CA LEU A 58 10.11 1.53 -17.99
C LEU A 58 11.26 2.49 -17.66
N HIS A 59 12.47 1.97 -17.66
CA HIS A 59 13.70 2.74 -17.63
C HIS A 59 13.99 3.30 -19.03
N PRO A 60 14.76 4.42 -19.18
CA PRO A 60 15.13 4.98 -20.48
C PRO A 60 15.84 4.01 -21.45
N ASP A 61 16.41 2.91 -20.97
CA ASP A 61 17.00 1.85 -21.80
C ASP A 61 15.96 0.91 -22.45
N GLY A 62 14.66 1.14 -22.21
CA GLY A 62 13.56 0.33 -22.77
C GLY A 62 13.19 -0.91 -21.94
N HIS A 63 13.91 -1.22 -20.86
CA HIS A 63 13.58 -2.32 -19.94
C HIS A 63 12.87 -1.79 -18.70
N TYR A 64 12.14 -2.67 -18.01
CA TYR A 64 11.57 -2.31 -16.72
C TYR A 64 12.67 -2.05 -15.67
N TRP A 65 12.38 -1.15 -14.74
CA TRP A 65 13.26 -0.94 -13.60
C TRP A 65 13.45 -2.24 -12.80
N GLY A 66 12.37 -2.91 -12.45
CA GLY A 66 12.41 -4.13 -11.65
C GLY A 66 13.24 -3.96 -10.39
N ALA A 67 14.05 -4.96 -10.07
CA ALA A 67 15.00 -4.89 -8.93
C ALA A 67 16.14 -3.87 -9.09
N ARG A 68 16.30 -3.25 -10.26
CA ARG A 68 17.26 -2.14 -10.48
C ARG A 68 16.76 -0.81 -9.92
N PHE A 69 15.48 -0.73 -9.52
CA PHE A 69 14.93 0.50 -8.98
C PHE A 69 15.72 0.91 -7.74
N PRO A 70 16.14 2.17 -7.62
CA PRO A 70 16.97 2.61 -6.52
C PRO A 70 16.26 2.45 -5.17
N ALA A 71 17.03 2.20 -4.13
CA ALA A 71 16.51 2.29 -2.76
C ALA A 71 16.11 3.74 -2.48
N ILE A 72 14.87 3.93 -2.05
CA ILE A 72 14.31 5.23 -1.72
C ILE A 72 13.92 5.28 -0.23
N SER A 73 13.84 6.47 0.31
CA SER A 73 13.36 6.75 1.66
C SER A 73 12.02 7.48 1.63
N ILE A 74 11.34 7.56 2.79
CA ILE A 74 10.16 8.41 2.95
C ILE A 74 10.49 9.87 2.63
N ARG A 75 11.70 10.33 2.95
CA ARG A 75 12.19 11.67 2.62
C ARG A 75 12.29 11.92 1.12
N ASP A 76 12.69 10.91 0.33
CA ASP A 76 12.75 11.02 -1.12
C ASP A 76 11.35 11.14 -1.72
N MET A 77 10.38 10.42 -1.17
CA MET A 77 8.97 10.57 -1.54
C MET A 77 8.50 12.00 -1.28
N VAL A 78 8.78 12.53 -0.09
CA VAL A 78 8.38 13.90 0.29
C VAL A 78 9.13 14.96 -0.53
N ARG A 79 10.39 14.75 -0.90
CA ARG A 79 11.09 15.63 -1.84
C ARG A 79 10.41 15.68 -3.22
N ALA A 80 10.00 14.53 -3.74
CA ALA A 80 9.26 14.46 -5.01
C ALA A 80 7.92 15.21 -4.93
N GLU A 81 7.18 15.04 -3.84
CA GLU A 81 5.93 15.74 -3.57
C GLU A 81 6.13 17.26 -3.43
N ALA A 82 7.22 17.66 -2.77
CA ALA A 82 7.56 19.08 -2.63
C ALA A 82 7.87 19.73 -3.98
N GLN A 83 8.51 18.99 -4.91
CA GLN A 83 8.70 19.48 -6.30
C GLN A 83 7.37 19.58 -7.04
N LEU A 84 6.49 18.61 -6.93
CA LEU A 84 5.14 18.70 -7.49
C LEU A 84 4.39 19.91 -6.93
N ALA A 85 4.43 20.16 -5.64
CA ALA A 85 3.82 21.31 -5.01
C ALA A 85 4.40 22.65 -5.58
N ASN A 86 5.72 22.69 -5.87
CA ASN A 86 6.35 23.85 -6.52
C ASN A 86 5.81 24.08 -7.93
N ILE A 87 5.70 23.00 -8.73
CA ILE A 87 5.15 23.05 -10.09
C ILE A 87 3.70 23.55 -10.09
N LEU A 88 2.91 23.13 -9.10
CA LEU A 88 1.52 23.56 -8.89
C LEU A 88 1.40 24.96 -8.27
N GLY A 89 2.51 25.63 -7.95
CA GLY A 89 2.50 26.96 -7.30
C GLY A 89 2.06 26.95 -5.84
N ILE A 90 2.04 25.78 -5.19
CA ILE A 90 1.59 25.63 -3.79
C ILE A 90 2.75 25.96 -2.87
N ARG A 91 2.68 27.14 -2.23
CA ARG A 91 3.70 27.60 -1.28
C ARG A 91 3.54 26.98 0.09
N ARG A 92 2.28 26.79 0.54
CA ARG A 92 1.95 26.30 1.88
C ARG A 92 0.65 25.50 1.85
N PHE A 93 0.65 24.38 2.54
CA PHE A 93 -0.54 23.57 2.78
C PHE A 93 -1.25 24.03 4.06
N ALA A 94 -2.57 24.13 4.00
CA ALA A 94 -3.40 24.34 5.18
C ALA A 94 -3.34 23.11 6.10
N ALA A 95 -3.30 21.91 5.48
CA ALA A 95 -3.10 20.66 6.19
C ALA A 95 -2.39 19.63 5.29
N VAL A 96 -1.55 18.78 5.90
CA VAL A 96 -1.06 17.54 5.33
C VAL A 96 -1.60 16.40 6.17
N ILE A 97 -2.32 15.45 5.54
CA ILE A 97 -3.02 14.39 6.28
C ILE A 97 -2.68 13.04 5.64
N GLY A 98 -2.30 12.07 6.46
CA GLY A 98 -2.00 10.74 5.96
C GLY A 98 -2.12 9.66 7.02
N GLY A 99 -2.43 8.43 6.56
CA GLY A 99 -2.48 7.24 7.41
C GLY A 99 -1.42 6.21 7.01
N SER A 100 -0.89 5.47 8.01
CA SER A 100 0.14 4.46 7.82
C SER A 100 1.38 5.06 7.11
N MET A 101 1.85 4.53 6.00
CA MET A 101 2.93 5.13 5.20
C MET A 101 2.64 6.59 4.80
N GLY A 102 1.38 6.95 4.56
CA GLY A 102 0.97 8.35 4.36
C GLY A 102 1.19 9.21 5.61
N GLY A 103 1.01 8.63 6.80
CA GLY A 103 1.31 9.30 8.07
C GLY A 103 2.81 9.51 8.27
N ALA A 104 3.65 8.54 7.89
CA ALA A 104 5.11 8.71 7.90
C ALA A 104 5.54 9.85 6.96
N ARG A 105 4.97 9.93 5.76
CA ARG A 105 5.19 11.05 4.83
C ARG A 105 4.73 12.38 5.42
N THR A 106 3.61 12.40 6.14
CA THR A 106 3.12 13.60 6.84
C THR A 106 4.10 14.06 7.91
N LEU A 107 4.67 13.14 8.70
CA LEU A 107 5.72 13.46 9.68
C LEU A 107 6.95 14.06 9.00
N GLU A 108 7.42 13.45 7.92
CA GLU A 108 8.58 13.96 7.16
C GLU A 108 8.28 15.33 6.50
N TRP A 109 7.05 15.59 6.04
CA TRP A 109 6.66 16.92 5.57
C TRP A 109 6.81 17.99 6.66
N MET A 110 6.40 17.67 7.90
CA MET A 110 6.55 18.61 9.02
C MET A 110 8.02 18.82 9.40
N MET A 111 8.84 17.78 9.33
CA MET A 111 10.25 17.88 9.67
C MET A 111 11.07 18.59 8.60
N MET A 112 10.85 18.26 7.33
CA MET A 112 11.64 18.79 6.21
C MET A 112 11.19 20.19 5.79
N TYR A 113 9.89 20.47 5.88
CA TYR A 113 9.28 21.71 5.37
C TYR A 113 8.30 22.34 6.37
N PRO A 114 8.72 22.62 7.63
CA PRO A 114 7.82 23.09 8.68
C PRO A 114 7.11 24.40 8.33
N GLN A 115 7.74 25.27 7.53
CA GLN A 115 7.15 26.54 7.09
C GLN A 115 6.07 26.36 6.01
N ARG A 116 6.03 25.18 5.38
CA ARG A 116 5.08 24.86 4.29
C ARG A 116 3.86 24.08 4.78
N VAL A 117 3.78 23.71 6.05
CA VAL A 117 2.68 22.93 6.65
C VAL A 117 2.07 23.73 7.80
N ALA A 118 0.81 24.12 7.68
CA ALA A 118 0.11 24.86 8.74
C ALA A 118 -0.44 23.93 9.82
N SER A 119 -0.91 22.74 9.42
CA SER A 119 -1.39 21.70 10.35
C SER A 119 -1.15 20.32 9.74
N ALA A 120 -1.15 19.29 10.57
CA ALA A 120 -0.90 17.92 10.15
C ALA A 120 -1.84 16.93 10.83
N GLY A 121 -2.35 15.95 10.06
CA GLY A 121 -3.11 14.81 10.56
C GLY A 121 -2.30 13.53 10.36
N VAL A 122 -1.70 13.02 11.44
CA VAL A 122 -0.89 11.79 11.43
C VAL A 122 -1.72 10.66 12.01
N LEU A 123 -2.02 9.65 11.19
CA LEU A 123 -2.94 8.57 11.56
C LEU A 123 -2.24 7.21 11.48
N ALA A 124 -2.44 6.37 12.49
CA ALA A 124 -2.04 4.96 12.50
C ALA A 124 -0.56 4.72 12.12
N VAL A 125 0.35 5.52 12.63
CA VAL A 125 1.79 5.38 12.45
C VAL A 125 2.56 5.93 13.66
N GLY A 126 3.67 5.27 14.01
CA GLY A 126 4.65 5.78 14.97
C GLY A 126 5.80 6.51 14.27
N PRO A 127 6.66 7.19 15.04
CA PRO A 127 7.83 7.90 14.51
C PRO A 127 8.93 6.95 14.00
N CYS A 128 8.91 5.70 14.43
CA CYS A 128 9.81 4.64 13.98
C CYS A 128 9.08 3.30 13.97
N ALA A 129 9.55 2.38 13.13
CA ALA A 129 9.02 1.02 13.11
C ALA A 129 9.47 0.23 14.33
N SER A 130 8.55 -0.52 14.93
CA SER A 130 8.88 -1.49 15.99
C SER A 130 9.49 -2.77 15.39
N ALA A 131 10.16 -3.56 16.25
CA ALA A 131 10.66 -4.88 15.85
C ALA A 131 9.55 -5.79 15.32
N ASP A 132 8.34 -5.71 15.89
CA ASP A 132 7.16 -6.42 15.42
C ASP A 132 6.79 -6.01 13.98
N GLN A 133 6.69 -4.72 13.70
CA GLN A 133 6.42 -4.22 12.34
C GLN A 133 7.49 -4.67 11.34
N ILE A 134 8.78 -4.58 11.70
CA ILE A 134 9.88 -5.05 10.86
C ILE A 134 9.77 -6.55 10.61
N GLY A 135 9.44 -7.34 11.64
CA GLY A 135 9.22 -8.78 11.53
C GLY A 135 8.13 -9.12 10.52
N TRP A 136 6.96 -8.49 10.63
CA TRP A 136 5.86 -8.68 9.68
C TRP A 136 6.23 -8.28 8.25
N GLN A 137 6.96 -7.18 8.10
CA GLN A 137 7.36 -6.70 6.77
C GLN A 137 8.40 -7.61 6.11
N THR A 138 9.42 -8.02 6.85
CA THR A 138 10.44 -8.93 6.33
C THR A 138 9.87 -10.29 5.95
N THR A 139 8.89 -10.81 6.71
CA THR A 139 8.18 -12.05 6.38
C THR A 139 7.37 -11.91 5.07
N GLN A 140 6.72 -10.78 4.84
CA GLN A 140 6.01 -10.51 3.59
C GLN A 140 6.96 -10.41 2.40
N ILE A 141 8.11 -9.73 2.58
CA ILE A 141 9.15 -9.64 1.55
C ILE A 141 9.65 -11.05 1.21
N LEU A 142 9.94 -11.87 2.22
CA LEU A 142 10.40 -13.24 2.03
C LEU A 142 9.37 -14.07 1.26
N ALA A 143 8.07 -13.95 1.57
CA ALA A 143 7.02 -14.65 0.85
C ALA A 143 7.02 -14.33 -0.65
N ILE A 144 7.22 -13.05 -1.02
CA ILE A 144 7.29 -12.62 -2.41
C ILE A 144 8.58 -13.09 -3.08
N THR A 145 9.72 -12.90 -2.43
CA THR A 145 11.04 -13.19 -3.02
C THR A 145 11.35 -14.69 -3.13
N SER A 146 10.63 -15.52 -2.37
CA SER A 146 10.69 -16.99 -2.46
C SER A 146 9.77 -17.58 -3.53
N ASP A 147 8.89 -16.76 -4.14
CA ASP A 147 8.05 -17.23 -5.25
C ASP A 147 8.94 -17.57 -6.47
N PRO A 148 8.81 -18.76 -7.08
CA PRO A 148 9.61 -19.12 -8.26
C PRO A 148 9.48 -18.15 -9.43
N ALA A 149 8.35 -17.43 -9.54
CA ALA A 149 8.13 -16.42 -10.57
C ALA A 149 8.80 -15.09 -10.26
N TRP A 150 9.35 -14.88 -9.06
CA TRP A 150 10.02 -13.63 -8.68
C TRP A 150 11.26 -13.30 -9.54
N GLN A 151 12.03 -14.30 -9.94
CA GLN A 151 13.19 -14.15 -10.84
C GLN A 151 14.11 -12.99 -10.42
N GLN A 152 14.42 -12.89 -9.13
CA GLN A 152 15.24 -11.80 -8.56
C GLN A 152 14.70 -10.38 -8.87
N GLY A 153 13.40 -10.25 -9.06
CA GLY A 153 12.73 -9.01 -9.43
C GLY A 153 12.76 -8.67 -10.93
N GLY A 154 13.20 -9.62 -11.77
CA GLY A 154 13.30 -9.47 -13.23
C GLY A 154 12.12 -10.09 -14.01
N TYR A 155 10.97 -10.28 -13.40
CA TYR A 155 9.83 -10.98 -14.02
C TYR A 155 9.01 -10.11 -14.99
N HIS A 156 9.16 -8.79 -14.97
CA HIS A 156 8.39 -7.90 -15.83
C HIS A 156 8.61 -8.22 -17.32
N GLY A 157 7.52 -8.32 -18.07
CA GLY A 157 7.55 -8.68 -19.49
C GLY A 157 7.73 -10.17 -19.81
N THR A 158 7.87 -11.03 -18.79
CA THR A 158 8.00 -12.48 -18.99
C THR A 158 6.67 -13.23 -19.08
N GLY A 159 5.55 -12.57 -18.76
CA GLY A 159 4.22 -13.17 -18.62
C GLY A 159 4.07 -14.05 -17.37
N ARG A 160 5.04 -14.05 -16.46
CA ARG A 160 5.00 -14.80 -15.19
C ARG A 160 5.26 -13.84 -14.04
N GLU A 161 4.27 -13.68 -13.18
CA GLU A 161 4.33 -12.77 -12.02
C GLU A 161 4.29 -13.56 -10.71
N PRO A 162 4.97 -13.09 -9.65
CA PRO A 162 5.01 -13.75 -8.34
C PRO A 162 3.70 -13.54 -7.56
N THR A 163 2.59 -13.96 -8.16
CA THR A 163 1.23 -13.76 -7.64
C THR A 163 0.95 -14.56 -6.39
N MET A 164 1.56 -15.75 -6.28
CA MET A 164 1.43 -16.58 -5.07
C MET A 164 2.10 -15.89 -3.88
N GLY A 165 3.35 -15.47 -4.03
CA GLY A 165 4.09 -14.75 -2.99
C GLY A 165 3.41 -13.44 -2.58
N LEU A 166 2.95 -12.65 -3.55
CA LEU A 166 2.20 -11.42 -3.29
C LEU A 166 0.89 -11.71 -2.55
N GLY A 167 0.20 -12.79 -2.91
CA GLY A 167 -1.02 -13.22 -2.23
C GLY A 167 -0.78 -13.63 -0.78
N ILE A 168 0.31 -14.36 -0.50
CA ILE A 168 0.71 -14.73 0.87
C ILE A 168 1.06 -13.47 1.65
N ALA A 169 1.86 -12.56 1.10
CA ALA A 169 2.21 -11.29 1.74
C ALA A 169 0.95 -10.48 2.11
N ARG A 170 -0.05 -10.45 1.23
CA ARG A 170 -1.31 -9.75 1.52
C ARG A 170 -2.10 -10.38 2.65
N ARG A 171 -2.14 -11.71 2.74
CA ARG A 171 -2.78 -12.43 3.86
C ARG A 171 -2.10 -12.09 5.19
N ILE A 172 -0.76 -12.12 5.23
CA ILE A 172 0.03 -11.72 6.40
C ILE A 172 -0.32 -10.29 6.82
N ALA A 173 -0.34 -9.34 5.88
CA ALA A 173 -0.70 -7.95 6.15
C ALA A 173 -2.10 -7.84 6.76
N HIS A 174 -3.10 -8.57 6.24
CA HIS A 174 -4.45 -8.53 6.77
C HIS A 174 -4.60 -9.12 8.17
N LEU A 175 -3.78 -10.11 8.54
CA LEU A 175 -3.72 -10.63 9.90
C LEU A 175 -3.08 -9.61 10.85
N SER A 176 -2.00 -8.95 10.43
CA SER A 176 -1.30 -7.96 11.27
C SER A 176 -2.10 -6.67 11.54
N TYR A 177 -3.16 -6.39 10.73
CA TYR A 177 -4.02 -5.21 10.93
C TYR A 177 -5.14 -5.42 11.95
N ARG A 178 -5.30 -6.64 12.46
CA ARG A 178 -6.45 -7.03 13.28
C ARG A 178 -6.02 -7.68 14.57
N SER A 179 -6.83 -7.49 15.61
CA SER A 179 -6.64 -8.23 16.86
C SER A 179 -7.28 -9.63 16.75
N GLU A 180 -6.80 -10.55 17.58
CA GLU A 180 -7.41 -11.87 17.74
C GLU A 180 -8.91 -11.77 18.04
N GLN A 181 -9.29 -10.87 18.97
CA GLN A 181 -10.69 -10.68 19.35
C GLN A 181 -11.55 -10.17 18.19
N GLU A 182 -11.00 -9.35 17.28
CA GLU A 182 -11.74 -8.91 16.11
C GLU A 182 -11.97 -10.06 15.13
N LEU A 183 -10.93 -10.86 14.88
CA LEU A 183 -11.02 -12.03 14.01
C LEU A 183 -12.00 -13.06 14.58
N GLU A 184 -11.92 -13.32 15.88
CA GLU A 184 -12.82 -14.27 16.57
C GLU A 184 -14.28 -13.79 16.47
N ARG A 185 -14.59 -12.55 16.79
CA ARG A 185 -15.96 -12.01 16.67
C ARG A 185 -16.50 -12.09 15.24
N ARG A 186 -15.64 -11.87 14.26
CA ARG A 186 -16.06 -11.81 12.85
C ARG A 186 -16.19 -13.18 12.20
N PHE A 187 -15.28 -14.06 12.45
CA PHE A 187 -15.16 -15.34 11.74
C PHE A 187 -15.37 -16.55 12.62
N ALA A 188 -14.89 -16.51 13.87
CA ALA A 188 -14.83 -17.67 14.76
C ALA A 188 -14.24 -18.91 14.05
N ASN A 189 -14.60 -20.08 14.49
CA ASN A 189 -14.24 -21.36 13.86
C ASN A 189 -15.32 -21.83 12.85
N ARG A 190 -15.80 -20.91 12.00
CA ARG A 190 -16.88 -21.21 11.05
C ARG A 190 -16.34 -21.62 9.69
N PRO A 191 -16.92 -22.65 9.05
CA PRO A 191 -16.62 -22.96 7.65
C PRO A 191 -17.04 -21.80 6.71
N ALA A 192 -16.43 -21.72 5.54
CA ALA A 192 -16.93 -20.90 4.47
C ALA A 192 -18.27 -21.46 3.96
N PRO A 193 -19.18 -20.63 3.46
CA PRO A 193 -20.49 -21.10 3.03
C PRO A 193 -20.42 -22.24 2.01
N GLY A 194 -20.99 -23.39 2.34
CA GLY A 194 -21.05 -24.58 1.48
C GLY A 194 -19.76 -25.40 1.43
N GLU A 195 -18.79 -25.11 2.30
CA GLU A 195 -17.51 -25.83 2.36
C GLU A 195 -17.37 -26.58 3.70
N ASP A 196 -16.65 -27.72 3.67
CA ASP A 196 -16.27 -28.48 4.87
C ASP A 196 -14.75 -28.38 5.08
N PRO A 197 -14.28 -27.61 6.08
CA PRO A 197 -12.85 -27.45 6.34
C PRO A 197 -12.15 -28.71 6.86
N ILE A 198 -12.90 -29.69 7.38
CA ILE A 198 -12.32 -30.92 7.90
C ILE A 198 -12.06 -31.89 6.75
N GLY A 199 -13.04 -32.05 5.82
CA GLY A 199 -12.92 -32.92 4.66
C GLY A 199 -12.66 -34.40 5.02
N GLU A 200 -12.63 -35.25 4.03
CA GLU A 200 -12.31 -36.69 4.22
C GLU A 200 -10.80 -36.95 4.17
N ASP A 201 -10.06 -36.14 3.43
CA ASP A 201 -8.59 -36.21 3.31
C ASP A 201 -7.97 -34.82 3.03
N LEU A 202 -6.65 -34.73 3.00
CA LEU A 202 -5.92 -33.47 2.81
C LEU A 202 -6.17 -32.78 1.47
N SER A 203 -6.62 -33.52 0.45
CA SER A 203 -6.91 -32.96 -0.88
C SER A 203 -8.34 -32.42 -1.00
N MET A 204 -9.24 -32.79 -0.08
CA MET A 204 -10.66 -32.50 -0.11
C MET A 204 -11.09 -31.45 0.90
N GLN A 205 -10.15 -30.80 1.56
CA GLN A 205 -10.47 -29.79 2.58
C GLN A 205 -11.07 -28.53 1.97
N GLY A 206 -12.22 -28.14 2.48
CA GLY A 206 -12.81 -26.84 2.27
C GLY A 206 -12.12 -25.75 3.08
N ARG A 207 -12.63 -24.52 3.00
CA ARG A 207 -12.05 -23.38 3.68
C ARG A 207 -12.82 -22.96 4.92
N TYR A 208 -12.13 -22.42 5.89
CA TYR A 208 -12.73 -21.61 6.94
C TYR A 208 -13.14 -20.22 6.43
N ALA A 209 -14.13 -19.59 7.07
CA ALA A 209 -14.61 -18.26 6.71
C ALA A 209 -13.49 -17.19 6.73
N VAL A 210 -12.57 -17.26 7.68
CA VAL A 210 -11.39 -16.39 7.72
C VAL A 210 -10.46 -16.62 6.54
N GLN A 211 -10.29 -17.85 6.11
CA GLN A 211 -9.46 -18.18 4.94
C GLN A 211 -10.08 -17.61 3.66
N SER A 212 -11.38 -17.80 3.47
CA SER A 212 -12.11 -17.21 2.33
C SER A 212 -12.00 -15.68 2.30
N TYR A 213 -12.06 -15.01 3.45
CA TYR A 213 -11.81 -13.58 3.57
C TYR A 213 -10.38 -13.21 3.14
N LEU A 214 -9.38 -13.94 3.62
CA LEU A 214 -7.97 -13.67 3.28
C LEU A 214 -7.69 -13.90 1.78
N ASP A 215 -8.30 -14.93 1.19
CA ASP A 215 -8.22 -15.23 -0.25
C ASP A 215 -8.80 -14.09 -1.08
N HIS A 216 -9.96 -13.58 -0.69
CA HIS A 216 -10.57 -12.43 -1.35
C HIS A 216 -9.67 -11.19 -1.29
N GLN A 217 -9.07 -10.89 -0.13
CA GLN A 217 -8.17 -9.75 0.01
C GLN A 217 -6.87 -9.91 -0.80
N ALA A 218 -6.36 -11.13 -0.89
CA ALA A 218 -5.21 -11.46 -1.72
C ALA A 218 -5.51 -11.23 -3.21
N SER A 219 -6.61 -11.78 -3.71
CA SER A 219 -7.04 -11.63 -5.10
C SER A 219 -7.24 -10.16 -5.49
N LYS A 220 -7.86 -9.37 -4.61
CA LYS A 220 -8.02 -7.90 -4.81
C LYS A 220 -6.70 -7.16 -4.94
N LEU A 221 -5.64 -7.57 -4.23
CA LEU A 221 -4.34 -6.93 -4.36
C LEU A 221 -3.62 -7.38 -5.63
N ILE A 222 -3.58 -8.69 -5.89
CA ILE A 222 -2.91 -9.28 -7.06
C ILE A 222 -3.41 -8.65 -8.36
N SER A 223 -4.70 -8.36 -8.46
CA SER A 223 -5.29 -7.77 -9.68
C SER A 223 -4.89 -6.32 -9.95
N ARG A 224 -4.25 -5.62 -9.00
CA ARG A 224 -4.02 -4.18 -9.10
C ARG A 224 -2.67 -3.69 -8.63
N PHE A 225 -1.84 -4.54 -8.07
CA PHE A 225 -0.57 -4.11 -7.45
C PHE A 225 0.59 -4.98 -7.91
N ASP A 226 1.69 -4.34 -8.25
CA ASP A 226 2.92 -4.99 -8.66
C ASP A 226 3.74 -5.47 -7.45
N ALA A 227 4.27 -6.69 -7.55
CA ALA A 227 4.99 -7.31 -6.45
C ALA A 227 6.35 -6.62 -6.14
N CYS A 228 7.06 -6.16 -7.17
CA CYS A 228 8.34 -5.46 -6.98
C CYS A 228 8.12 -4.08 -6.35
N CYS A 229 7.04 -3.38 -6.75
CA CYS A 229 6.61 -2.14 -6.10
C CYS A 229 6.19 -2.39 -4.64
N TYR A 230 5.53 -3.51 -4.35
CA TYR A 230 5.17 -3.88 -2.98
C TYR A 230 6.41 -4.09 -2.11
N VAL A 231 7.40 -4.84 -2.60
CA VAL A 231 8.68 -5.04 -1.92
C VAL A 231 9.42 -3.72 -1.73
N CYS A 232 9.50 -2.88 -2.76
CA CYS A 232 10.11 -1.54 -2.69
C CYS A 232 9.51 -0.71 -1.55
N LEU A 233 8.18 -0.62 -1.49
CA LEU A 233 7.48 0.18 -0.49
C LEU A 233 7.56 -0.43 0.92
N LEU A 234 7.64 -1.76 1.05
CA LEU A 234 7.88 -2.41 2.33
C LEU A 234 9.28 -2.11 2.86
N TYR A 235 10.31 -2.14 2.02
CA TYR A 235 11.67 -1.75 2.41
C TYR A 235 11.78 -0.28 2.82
N THR A 236 10.97 0.58 2.22
CA THR A 236 10.96 2.02 2.51
C THR A 236 10.22 2.33 3.82
N SER A 237 9.12 1.61 4.08
CA SER A 237 8.17 1.92 5.15
C SER A 237 8.70 1.78 6.58
N PRO A 238 9.65 0.85 6.93
CA PRO A 238 10.16 0.73 8.29
C PRO A 238 11.37 1.61 8.56
N SER A 239 11.91 2.25 7.55
CA SER A 239 13.23 2.86 7.68
C SER A 239 13.19 4.19 8.42
N PRO A 240 13.64 4.25 9.66
CA PRO A 240 14.34 5.40 10.16
C PRO A 240 15.80 5.25 9.65
N ARG A 241 16.03 5.34 8.33
CA ARG A 241 17.37 5.60 7.86
C ARG A 241 17.53 7.11 7.95
N ASP A 242 18.01 7.52 9.10
CA ASP A 242 18.74 8.73 9.48
C ASP A 242 18.34 9.19 10.89
#